data_30ba54c668419f983a8ffd1278d55f1e
#
_entry.id   30ba54c668419f983a8ffd1278d55f1e
#
_cell.length_a   1.000
_cell.length_b   1.000
_cell.length_c   1.000
_cell.angle_alpha   90.00
_cell.angle_beta   90.00
_cell.angle_gamma   90.00
#
_symmetry.space_group_name_H-M   'P 1'
#
loop_
_entity.id
_entity.type
_entity.pdbx_description
1 polymer ?
#
loop_
_entity_poly.entity_id
_entity_poly.type
_entity_poly.pdbx_seq_one_letter_code
_entity_poly.pdbx_strand_id
1 'polypeptide(L)'
;MKSILELSEVKAYRYFMESSNYCSLDLPKYIDFSKVLTYVEGKVGKKSLDEILKDKGKKPSEYEGVNHRLLIKKDAKFMYRPIDVANPYLYYLLVRQITTKGNWKEIKRVFLTFVSPNIDVISILKVKGEKEKSHKSAGITDWWENVEQKTCILSLKYRYMFVTDITNCYGS
;
A
#
# COMPACT_ATOMS: atom_id res chain seq x y z
N MET A 1 0.68 17.49 -5.63
CA MET A 1 0.88 16.03 -5.84
C MET A 1 -0.33 15.46 -6.51
N LYS A 2 -0.15 14.47 -7.40
CA LYS A 2 -1.26 13.75 -8.03
C LYS A 2 -1.67 12.57 -7.17
N SER A 3 -2.97 12.26 -7.13
CA SER A 3 -3.45 11.02 -6.53
C SER A 3 -3.03 9.82 -7.40
N ILE A 4 -2.78 8.66 -6.79
CA ILE A 4 -2.56 7.42 -7.53
C ILE A 4 -3.74 7.09 -8.45
N LEU A 5 -4.95 7.49 -8.08
CA LEU A 5 -6.16 7.27 -8.86
C LEU A 5 -6.20 8.06 -10.17
N GLU A 6 -5.34 9.08 -10.32
CA GLU A 6 -5.20 9.85 -11.57
C GLU A 6 -4.26 9.16 -12.58
N LEU A 7 -3.56 8.11 -12.17
CA LEU A 7 -2.64 7.40 -13.03
C LEU A 7 -3.37 6.50 -14.04
N SER A 8 -2.75 6.37 -15.22
CA SER A 8 -3.11 5.29 -16.15
C SER A 8 -2.64 3.94 -15.58
N GLU A 9 -3.18 2.85 -16.11
CA GLU A 9 -2.84 1.47 -15.72
C GLU A 9 -1.32 1.22 -15.76
N VAL A 10 -0.68 1.65 -16.85
CA VAL A 10 0.77 1.49 -17.05
C VAL A 10 1.58 2.28 -16.00
N LYS A 11 1.14 3.51 -15.70
CA LYS A 11 1.82 4.33 -14.68
C LYS A 11 1.58 3.79 -13.27
N ALA A 12 0.38 3.30 -12.97
CA ALA A 12 0.07 2.65 -11.71
C ALA A 12 0.90 1.37 -11.52
N TYR A 13 1.01 0.55 -12.57
CA TYR A 13 1.88 -0.63 -12.56
C TYR A 13 3.33 -0.25 -12.21
N ARG A 14 3.92 0.71 -12.91
CA ARG A 14 5.29 1.17 -12.64
C ARG A 14 5.45 1.67 -11.22
N TYR A 15 4.48 2.45 -10.74
CA TYR A 15 4.47 2.96 -9.36
C TYR A 15 4.52 1.82 -8.34
N PHE A 16 3.65 0.82 -8.45
CA PHE A 16 3.66 -0.31 -7.52
C PHE A 16 4.92 -1.17 -7.63
N MET A 17 5.53 -1.26 -8.80
CA MET A 17 6.77 -2.03 -9.02
C MET A 17 8.05 -1.30 -8.58
N GLU A 18 7.96 -0.08 -8.07
CA GLU A 18 9.08 0.59 -7.43
C GLU A 18 9.44 -0.06 -6.10
N SER A 19 10.73 -0.27 -5.83
CA SER A 19 11.24 -0.88 -4.59
C SER A 19 10.73 -0.17 -3.33
N SER A 20 10.67 1.16 -3.34
CA SER A 20 10.17 1.98 -2.24
C SER A 20 8.68 1.81 -1.94
N ASN A 21 7.89 1.40 -2.93
CA ASN A 21 6.46 1.16 -2.81
C ASN A 21 6.15 -0.31 -2.47
N TYR A 22 7.03 -1.23 -2.87
CA TYR A 22 6.96 -2.63 -2.47
C TYR A 22 7.21 -2.80 -0.96
N CYS A 23 8.25 -2.18 -0.44
CA CYS A 23 8.59 -2.22 0.98
C CYS A 23 8.76 -0.80 1.51
N SER A 24 7.78 -0.34 2.30
CA SER A 24 7.77 1.00 2.89
C SER A 24 8.57 1.08 4.21
N LEU A 25 9.19 0.01 4.66
CA LEU A 25 10.03 -0.01 5.85
C LEU A 25 11.29 0.84 5.64
N ASP A 26 11.75 1.46 6.72
CA ASP A 26 12.99 2.21 6.71
C ASP A 26 14.18 1.25 6.85
N LEU A 27 14.53 0.63 5.73
CA LEU A 27 15.62 -0.33 5.64
C LEU A 27 16.93 0.38 5.29
N PRO A 28 18.07 -0.22 5.64
CA PRO A 28 19.38 0.28 5.19
C PRO A 28 19.42 0.48 3.67
N LYS A 29 20.08 1.54 3.23
CA LYS A 29 20.10 1.94 1.80
C LYS A 29 20.67 0.89 0.84
N TYR A 30 21.44 -0.08 1.35
CA TYR A 30 21.98 -1.19 0.54
C TYR A 30 20.94 -2.29 0.27
N ILE A 31 19.79 -2.27 0.96
CA ILE A 31 18.68 -3.19 0.70
C ILE A 31 17.76 -2.54 -0.34
N ASP A 32 17.86 -3.05 -1.57
CA ASP A 32 17.04 -2.61 -2.69
C ASP A 32 16.34 -3.82 -3.34
N PHE A 33 15.04 -3.75 -3.47
CA PHE A 33 14.22 -4.82 -4.04
C PHE A 33 14.04 -4.72 -5.56
N SER A 34 14.59 -3.69 -6.20
CA SER A 34 14.42 -3.47 -7.65
C SER A 34 14.86 -4.67 -8.47
N LYS A 35 16.01 -5.26 -8.14
CA LYS A 35 16.54 -6.45 -8.83
C LYS A 35 15.63 -7.67 -8.65
N VAL A 36 15.09 -7.85 -7.43
CA VAL A 36 14.20 -8.97 -7.12
C VAL A 36 12.88 -8.82 -7.89
N LEU A 37 12.29 -7.62 -7.88
CA LEU A 37 11.05 -7.35 -8.60
C LEU A 37 11.21 -7.53 -10.11
N THR A 38 12.30 -7.03 -10.70
CA THR A 38 12.61 -7.21 -12.13
C THR A 38 12.82 -8.69 -12.47
N TYR A 39 13.53 -9.43 -11.62
CA TYR A 39 13.70 -10.87 -11.81
C TYR A 39 12.37 -11.62 -11.79
N VAL A 40 11.51 -11.32 -10.81
CA VAL A 40 10.19 -11.93 -10.68
C VAL A 40 9.31 -11.60 -11.89
N GLU A 41 9.30 -10.34 -12.33
CA GLU A 41 8.59 -9.91 -13.53
C GLU A 41 9.01 -10.74 -14.75
N GLY A 42 10.31 -10.87 -15.00
CA GLY A 42 10.83 -11.67 -16.09
C GLY A 42 10.54 -13.17 -15.98
N LYS A 43 10.56 -13.72 -14.74
CA LYS A 43 10.33 -15.14 -14.50
C LYS A 43 8.86 -15.55 -14.57
N VAL A 44 7.99 -14.71 -14.04
CA VAL A 44 6.55 -14.94 -13.97
C VAL A 44 5.87 -14.54 -15.29
N GLY A 45 6.21 -13.38 -15.81
CA GLY A 45 5.64 -12.88 -17.06
C GLY A 45 4.10 -12.89 -17.04
N LYS A 46 3.50 -13.67 -17.95
CA LYS A 46 2.04 -13.79 -18.07
C LYS A 46 1.43 -15.00 -17.32
N LYS A 47 2.24 -15.78 -16.61
CA LYS A 47 1.78 -16.98 -15.89
C LYS A 47 0.72 -16.62 -14.85
N SER A 48 -0.22 -17.54 -14.62
CA SER A 48 -1.20 -17.46 -13.55
C SER A 48 -0.62 -17.94 -12.22
N LEU A 49 -1.36 -17.71 -11.12
CA LEU A 49 -0.97 -18.21 -9.80
C LEU A 49 -0.84 -19.75 -9.82
N ASP A 50 -1.79 -20.46 -10.44
CA ASP A 50 -1.83 -21.92 -10.50
C ASP A 50 -0.65 -22.52 -11.29
N GLU A 51 -0.10 -21.76 -12.23
CA GLU A 51 1.10 -22.18 -13.00
C GLU A 51 2.41 -21.98 -12.22
N ILE A 52 2.36 -21.19 -11.14
CA ILE A 52 3.52 -20.89 -10.30
C ILE A 52 3.53 -21.80 -9.07
N LEU A 53 2.37 -22.11 -8.52
CA LEU A 53 2.25 -22.99 -7.36
C LEU A 53 2.64 -24.43 -7.73
N LYS A 54 3.42 -25.06 -6.85
CA LYS A 54 3.83 -26.45 -7.01
C LYS A 54 2.66 -27.40 -6.85
N ASP A 55 1.81 -27.13 -5.87
CA ASP A 55 0.67 -27.97 -5.53
C ASP A 55 -0.61 -27.35 -6.11
N LYS A 56 -1.15 -27.98 -7.15
CA LYS A 56 -2.39 -27.52 -7.78
C LYS A 56 -3.56 -27.54 -6.78
N GLY A 57 -4.29 -26.45 -6.71
CA GLY A 57 -5.46 -26.33 -5.85
C GLY A 57 -5.18 -25.83 -4.43
N LYS A 58 -3.92 -25.73 -4.01
CA LYS A 58 -3.54 -25.19 -2.72
C LYS A 58 -3.46 -23.65 -2.79
N LYS A 59 -4.04 -22.98 -1.80
CA LYS A 59 -3.97 -21.51 -1.73
C LYS A 59 -2.64 -21.05 -1.11
N PRO A 60 -2.12 -19.86 -1.45
CA PRO A 60 -0.92 -19.32 -0.81
C PRO A 60 -1.00 -19.27 0.73
N SER A 61 -2.19 -19.03 1.28
CA SER A 61 -2.44 -19.02 2.73
C SER A 61 -2.27 -20.36 3.44
N GLU A 62 -2.21 -21.46 2.69
CA GLU A 62 -2.04 -22.82 3.22
C GLU A 62 -0.57 -23.26 3.31
N TYR A 63 0.35 -22.38 2.89
CA TYR A 63 1.78 -22.61 3.01
C TYR A 63 2.35 -21.79 4.16
N GLU A 64 3.17 -22.40 4.99
CA GLU A 64 3.91 -21.70 6.02
C GLU A 64 5.05 -20.87 5.41
N GLY A 65 5.35 -19.72 6.02
CA GLY A 65 6.50 -18.90 5.65
C GLY A 65 6.44 -18.30 4.25
N VAL A 66 5.25 -18.10 3.69
CA VAL A 66 5.08 -17.49 2.35
C VAL A 66 5.62 -16.07 2.32
N ASN A 67 5.31 -15.28 3.35
CA ASN A 67 5.82 -13.94 3.53
C ASN A 67 7.05 -13.94 4.44
N HIS A 68 7.93 -12.96 4.27
CA HIS A 68 9.08 -12.80 5.16
C HIS A 68 8.68 -11.96 6.38
N ARG A 69 8.68 -12.59 7.57
CA ARG A 69 8.32 -11.93 8.82
C ARG A 69 9.52 -11.20 9.42
N LEU A 70 9.36 -9.91 9.65
CA LEU A 70 10.30 -9.07 10.39
C LEU A 70 9.72 -8.74 11.76
N LEU A 71 10.58 -8.77 12.77
CA LEU A 71 10.24 -8.35 14.13
C LEU A 71 10.83 -6.97 14.38
N ILE A 72 9.97 -5.94 14.42
CA ILE A 72 10.39 -4.58 14.71
C ILE A 72 10.19 -4.27 16.18
N LYS A 73 11.22 -3.73 16.83
CA LYS A 73 11.14 -3.31 18.21
C LYS A 73 10.06 -2.23 18.40
N LYS A 74 9.22 -2.41 19.40
CA LYS A 74 8.18 -1.46 19.78
C LYS A 74 8.43 -0.97 21.20
N ASP A 75 8.04 0.28 21.49
CA ASP A 75 8.24 0.87 22.80
C ASP A 75 7.38 0.21 23.90
N ALA A 76 7.95 0.13 25.06
CA ALA A 76 7.45 -0.10 26.40
C ALA A 76 6.74 -1.42 26.71
N LYS A 77 5.61 -1.77 26.18
CA LYS A 77 4.78 -2.87 26.72
C LYS A 77 4.84 -4.16 25.90
N PHE A 78 5.11 -4.05 24.60
CA PHE A 78 5.27 -5.19 23.71
C PHE A 78 6.64 -5.10 23.06
N MET A 79 7.49 -6.10 23.29
CA MET A 79 8.88 -6.07 22.85
C MET A 79 9.04 -6.00 21.35
N TYR A 80 8.15 -6.62 20.57
CA TYR A 80 8.26 -6.69 19.10
C TYR A 80 6.89 -6.60 18.43
N ARG A 81 6.87 -5.94 17.25
CA ARG A 81 5.75 -5.96 16.33
C ARG A 81 6.14 -6.82 15.11
N PRO A 82 5.43 -7.92 14.83
CA PRO A 82 5.63 -8.65 13.60
C PRO A 82 5.11 -7.81 12.41
N ILE A 83 5.91 -7.70 11.37
CA ILE A 83 5.53 -7.10 10.09
C ILE A 83 5.92 -8.09 9.00
N ASP A 84 4.99 -8.42 8.14
CA ASP A 84 5.23 -9.33 7.03
C ASP A 84 5.54 -8.54 5.76
N VAL A 85 6.70 -8.81 5.16
CA VAL A 85 7.05 -8.37 3.81
C VAL A 85 6.44 -9.36 2.84
N ALA A 86 5.59 -8.88 1.97
CA ALA A 86 4.88 -9.73 1.01
C ALA A 86 5.85 -10.51 0.13
N ASN A 87 5.51 -11.76 -0.18
CA ASN A 87 6.28 -12.55 -1.13
C ASN A 87 6.32 -11.85 -2.49
N PRO A 88 7.51 -11.62 -3.11
CA PRO A 88 7.63 -10.86 -4.35
C PRO A 88 6.83 -11.44 -5.52
N TYR A 89 6.68 -12.76 -5.58
CA TYR A 89 5.88 -13.42 -6.62
C TYR A 89 4.40 -13.10 -6.47
N LEU A 90 3.87 -13.20 -5.24
CA LEU A 90 2.47 -12.88 -4.94
C LEU A 90 2.20 -11.40 -5.12
N TYR A 91 3.15 -10.55 -4.68
CA TYR A 91 3.07 -9.12 -4.88
C TYR A 91 2.98 -8.75 -6.37
N TYR A 92 3.86 -9.29 -7.19
CA TYR A 92 3.85 -9.08 -8.64
C TYR A 92 2.52 -9.48 -9.27
N LEU A 93 2.00 -10.66 -8.91
CA LEU A 93 0.71 -11.14 -9.42
C LEU A 93 -0.44 -10.22 -9.01
N LEU A 94 -0.43 -9.74 -7.76
CA LEU A 94 -1.41 -8.79 -7.24
C LEU A 94 -1.34 -7.47 -8.00
N VAL A 95 -0.14 -6.90 -8.15
CA VAL A 95 0.08 -5.64 -8.90
C VAL A 95 -0.43 -5.78 -10.33
N ARG A 96 -0.09 -6.86 -11.01
CA ARG A 96 -0.56 -7.13 -12.37
C ARG A 96 -2.08 -7.21 -12.43
N GLN A 97 -2.71 -7.89 -11.46
CA GLN A 97 -4.16 -8.03 -11.40
C GLN A 97 -4.85 -6.68 -11.13
N ILE A 98 -4.37 -5.90 -10.18
CA ILE A 98 -4.89 -4.58 -9.84
C ILE A 98 -4.79 -3.62 -11.04
N THR A 99 -3.67 -3.64 -11.75
CA THR A 99 -3.39 -2.70 -12.84
C THR A 99 -3.90 -3.16 -14.20
N THR A 100 -4.58 -4.29 -14.29
CA THR A 100 -5.34 -4.66 -15.50
C THR A 100 -6.39 -3.60 -15.78
N LYS A 101 -6.55 -3.21 -17.05
CA LYS A 101 -7.40 -2.09 -17.49
C LYS A 101 -8.81 -2.11 -16.88
N GLY A 102 -9.47 -3.25 -16.91
CA GLY A 102 -10.80 -3.42 -16.30
C GLY A 102 -10.80 -3.21 -14.80
N ASN A 103 -9.88 -3.89 -14.08
CA ASN A 103 -9.80 -3.83 -12.62
C ASN A 103 -9.38 -2.45 -12.15
N TRP A 104 -8.40 -1.81 -12.80
CA TRP A 104 -7.97 -0.48 -12.43
C TRP A 104 -9.09 0.57 -12.59
N LYS A 105 -9.86 0.45 -13.66
CA LYS A 105 -11.05 1.29 -13.86
C LYS A 105 -12.09 1.08 -12.77
N GLU A 106 -12.36 -0.17 -12.41
CA GLU A 106 -13.33 -0.51 -11.38
C GLU A 106 -12.90 -0.05 -9.99
N ILE A 107 -11.62 -0.24 -9.63
CA ILE A 107 -11.06 0.27 -8.38
C ILE A 107 -11.24 1.79 -8.29
N LYS A 108 -10.88 2.53 -9.34
CA LYS A 108 -11.10 3.98 -9.38
C LYS A 108 -12.57 4.34 -9.22
N ARG A 109 -13.47 3.61 -9.87
CA ARG A 109 -14.93 3.84 -9.75
C ARG A 109 -15.40 3.65 -8.31
N VAL A 110 -14.97 2.56 -7.65
CA VAL A 110 -15.32 2.29 -6.25
C VAL A 110 -14.82 3.42 -5.33
N PHE A 111 -13.58 3.84 -5.47
CA PHE A 111 -13.06 4.95 -4.67
C PHE A 111 -13.85 6.25 -4.90
N LEU A 112 -14.25 6.53 -6.14
CA LEU A 112 -15.05 7.72 -6.46
C LEU A 112 -16.47 7.67 -5.88
N THR A 113 -17.05 6.50 -5.62
CA THR A 113 -18.36 6.39 -4.95
C THR A 113 -18.32 6.85 -3.50
N PHE A 114 -17.15 6.81 -2.85
CA PHE A 114 -16.97 7.29 -1.47
C PHE A 114 -16.60 8.77 -1.39
N VAL A 115 -16.31 9.41 -2.53
CA VAL A 115 -16.05 10.85 -2.56
C VAL A 115 -17.35 11.59 -2.32
N SER A 116 -17.43 12.28 -1.20
CA SER A 116 -18.58 13.11 -0.81
C SER A 116 -18.07 14.45 -0.29
N PRO A 117 -18.80 15.55 -0.45
CA PRO A 117 -18.40 16.84 0.11
C PRO A 117 -18.16 16.82 1.63
N ASN A 118 -18.71 15.82 2.32
CA ASN A 118 -18.64 15.67 3.77
C ASN A 118 -17.67 14.56 4.22
N ILE A 119 -16.95 13.91 3.29
CA ILE A 119 -16.02 12.82 3.59
C ILE A 119 -14.68 13.12 2.96
N ASP A 120 -13.66 13.33 3.80
CA ASP A 120 -12.26 13.45 3.38
C ASP A 120 -11.55 12.11 3.53
N VAL A 121 -11.15 11.50 2.41
CA VAL A 121 -10.35 10.28 2.39
C VAL A 121 -8.86 10.65 2.27
N ILE A 122 -8.16 10.66 3.40
CA ILE A 122 -6.77 11.15 3.48
C ILE A 122 -5.77 10.04 3.13
N SER A 123 -6.18 8.77 3.24
CA SER A 123 -5.32 7.60 3.00
C SER A 123 -5.04 7.28 1.53
N ILE A 124 -5.60 8.04 0.58
CA ILE A 124 -5.32 7.82 -0.84
C ILE A 124 -3.86 8.19 -1.12
N LEU A 125 -3.13 7.22 -1.66
CA LEU A 125 -1.72 7.38 -1.98
C LEU A 125 -1.48 8.53 -2.97
N LYS A 126 -0.52 9.37 -2.65
CA LYS A 126 -0.08 10.48 -3.50
C LYS A 126 1.20 10.09 -4.24
N VAL A 127 1.23 10.40 -5.52
CA VAL A 127 2.36 10.07 -6.40
C VAL A 127 3.28 11.28 -6.52
N LYS A 128 4.58 11.03 -6.40
CA LYS A 128 5.61 12.05 -6.60
C LYS A 128 5.48 12.78 -7.93
N GLY A 129 5.65 14.11 -7.89
CA GLY A 129 6.16 14.84 -9.02
C GLY A 129 7.68 14.61 -9.16
N GLU A 130 8.21 14.73 -10.38
CA GLU A 130 9.63 14.47 -10.72
C GLU A 130 10.65 15.25 -9.87
N LYS A 131 10.23 16.27 -9.12
CA LYS A 131 11.07 17.17 -8.29
C LYS A 131 11.02 16.90 -6.79
N GLU A 132 10.24 15.95 -6.30
CA GLU A 132 10.02 15.75 -4.86
C GLU A 132 10.88 14.64 -4.25
N LYS A 133 11.55 14.96 -3.12
CA LYS A 133 12.59 14.10 -2.53
C LYS A 133 12.09 12.88 -1.74
N SER A 134 10.85 12.84 -1.25
CA SER A 134 10.37 11.71 -0.42
C SER A 134 8.85 11.61 -0.36
N HIS A 135 8.29 10.42 -0.63
CA HIS A 135 6.85 10.13 -0.48
C HIS A 135 6.41 10.10 0.99
N LYS A 136 7.30 9.61 1.88
CA LYS A 136 6.97 9.43 3.30
C LYS A 136 6.73 10.77 4.01
N SER A 137 7.60 11.75 3.80
CA SER A 137 7.46 13.06 4.42
C SER A 137 6.21 13.81 3.96
N ALA A 138 5.91 13.74 2.67
CA ALA A 138 4.73 14.38 2.12
C ALA A 138 3.42 13.77 2.65
N GLY A 139 3.36 12.44 2.78
CA GLY A 139 2.20 11.75 3.35
C GLY A 139 1.96 12.12 4.82
N ILE A 140 3.02 12.24 5.61
CA ILE A 140 2.92 12.66 7.02
C ILE A 140 2.45 14.12 7.12
N THR A 141 3.06 15.03 6.36
CA THR A 141 2.66 16.44 6.33
C THR A 141 1.20 16.61 5.92
N ASP A 142 0.78 15.93 4.86
CA ASP A 142 -0.62 15.94 4.42
C ASP A 142 -1.58 15.40 5.47
N TRP A 143 -1.18 14.35 6.19
CA TRP A 143 -1.99 13.80 7.27
C TRP A 143 -2.17 14.84 8.39
N TRP A 144 -1.07 15.47 8.83
CA TRP A 144 -1.09 16.53 9.82
C TRP A 144 -1.98 17.70 9.40
N GLU A 145 -1.76 18.25 8.22
CA GLU A 145 -2.53 19.39 7.71
C GLU A 145 -4.02 19.04 7.56
N ASN A 146 -4.35 17.87 7.04
CA ASN A 146 -5.74 17.53 6.81
C ASN A 146 -6.45 17.02 8.06
N VAL A 147 -5.83 16.23 8.91
CA VAL A 147 -6.50 15.73 10.13
C VAL A 147 -6.51 16.79 11.23
N GLU A 148 -5.37 17.32 11.61
CA GLU A 148 -5.31 18.25 12.74
C GLU A 148 -5.91 19.60 12.42
N GLN A 149 -5.50 20.25 11.33
CA GLN A 149 -5.98 21.58 10.99
C GLN A 149 -7.48 21.57 10.71
N LYS A 150 -7.98 20.61 9.95
CA LYS A 150 -9.43 20.48 9.71
C LYS A 150 -10.20 20.16 10.98
N THR A 151 -9.67 19.31 11.85
CA THR A 151 -10.28 19.01 13.14
C THR A 151 -10.38 20.26 14.00
N CYS A 152 -9.34 21.06 14.07
CA CYS A 152 -9.36 22.35 14.76
C CYS A 152 -10.44 23.30 14.18
N ILE A 153 -10.50 23.43 12.85
CA ILE A 153 -11.50 24.26 12.18
C ILE A 153 -12.93 23.74 12.46
N LEU A 154 -13.14 22.44 12.38
CA LEU A 154 -14.44 21.82 12.64
C LEU A 154 -14.86 21.95 14.11
N SER A 155 -13.91 21.94 15.06
CA SER A 155 -14.21 22.14 16.49
C SER A 155 -14.78 23.52 16.81
N LEU A 156 -14.54 24.51 15.97
CA LEU A 156 -15.17 25.84 16.08
C LEU A 156 -16.65 25.80 15.69
N LYS A 157 -17.04 24.86 14.86
CA LYS A 157 -18.41 24.75 14.33
C LYS A 157 -19.24 23.70 15.06
N TYR A 158 -18.62 22.58 15.47
CA TYR A 158 -19.30 21.45 16.08
C TYR A 158 -18.89 21.29 17.54
N ARG A 159 -19.88 21.11 18.41
CA ARG A 159 -19.68 20.96 19.86
C ARG A 159 -19.18 19.59 20.26
N TYR A 160 -19.42 18.57 19.45
CA TYR A 160 -19.08 17.18 19.72
C TYR A 160 -18.24 16.61 18.59
N MET A 161 -17.23 15.81 18.95
CA MET A 161 -16.39 15.04 18.03
C MET A 161 -16.44 13.57 18.45
N PHE A 162 -16.69 12.69 17.49
CA PHE A 162 -16.61 11.25 17.68
C PHE A 162 -15.34 10.74 17.02
N VAL A 163 -14.50 10.02 17.78
CA VAL A 163 -13.27 9.40 17.30
C VAL A 163 -13.40 7.89 17.45
N THR A 164 -13.12 7.16 16.39
CA THR A 164 -13.13 5.70 16.40
C THR A 164 -11.91 5.15 15.67
N ASP A 165 -11.49 3.97 16.05
CA ASP A 165 -10.40 3.22 15.41
C ASP A 165 -10.78 1.76 15.29
N ILE A 166 -10.20 1.07 14.31
CA ILE A 166 -10.40 -0.35 14.08
C ILE A 166 -9.26 -1.12 14.76
N THR A 167 -9.58 -1.79 15.87
CA THR A 167 -8.61 -2.62 16.59
C THR A 167 -8.21 -3.83 15.73
N ASN A 168 -6.91 -4.08 15.61
CA ASN A 168 -6.35 -5.21 14.84
C ASN A 168 -6.81 -5.28 13.37
N CYS A 169 -6.93 -4.14 12.70
CA CYS A 169 -7.36 -4.08 11.29
C CYS A 169 -6.57 -5.04 10.34
N TYR A 170 -5.33 -5.35 10.69
CA TYR A 170 -4.44 -6.28 9.96
C TYR A 170 -4.08 -7.52 10.78
N GLY A 171 -4.75 -7.75 11.91
CA GLY A 171 -4.57 -8.93 12.74
C GLY A 171 -5.44 -10.07 12.20
N SER A 172 -4.80 -11.14 11.75
CA SER A 172 -5.43 -12.45 11.54
C SER A 172 -5.35 -13.26 12.82
#